data_48067f02462593b92ef7ffdaa3fe5541
#
_entry.id   48067f02462593b92ef7ffdaa3fe5541
#
_cell.length_a   1.000
_cell.length_b   1.000
_cell.length_c   1.000
_cell.angle_alpha   90.00
_cell.angle_beta   90.00
_cell.angle_gamma   90.00
#
_symmetry.space_group_name_H-M   'P 1'
#
loop_
_entity.id
_entity.type
_entity.pdbx_description
1 polymer ?
#
loop_
_entity_poly.entity_id
_entity_poly.type
_entity_poly.pdbx_seq_one_letter_code
_entity_poly.pdbx_strand_id
1 'polypeptide(L)'
;METTNKIRAGDVRTASRLIRDLEDRIPGARRKLKDLFVHTGKSFIIGITGSPGAGKSTLADALVHEFRRRSKTVGVLAVDPTSPFTGGAILGDRIRMLRHAEDEGVFVRSLATRGALGGLSQVAGDAIHVMEAMGKDVIIVETVGIGQQELDIVNHAHSVIVVLVPGMGDDIQAMKAGVMEIADVFAVNKADRPGAGQLQTELATLLGTTAIPEGGWIPPVVSLGNLYEPAGFAQQASELAQKVMEHYNHLIVSGRLSGRLERKAMMEITEALRSSILEPVLSRLMSTGELKVMTGRVANRETDPYSEAEAVASRFLKVEGAT
;
A
#
# COMPACT_ATOMS: atom_id res chain seq x y z
N MET A 1 18.96 -16.36 12.49
CA MET A 1 19.82 -16.74 11.36
C MET A 1 19.16 -17.74 10.39
N GLU A 2 18.62 -18.87 10.82
CA GLU A 2 18.02 -19.87 9.88
C GLU A 2 16.82 -19.32 9.09
N THR A 3 15.88 -18.63 9.73
CA THR A 3 14.70 -18.01 9.07
C THR A 3 15.12 -16.97 8.02
N THR A 4 16.07 -16.10 8.37
CA THR A 4 16.60 -15.07 7.47
C THR A 4 17.23 -15.68 6.23
N ASN A 5 18.05 -16.71 6.39
CA ASN A 5 18.69 -17.40 5.27
C ASN A 5 17.67 -18.09 4.34
N LYS A 6 16.65 -18.74 4.90
CA LYS A 6 15.58 -19.37 4.11
C LYS A 6 14.80 -18.34 3.29
N ILE A 7 14.42 -17.20 3.89
CA ILE A 7 13.70 -16.15 3.18
C ILE A 7 14.56 -15.55 2.07
N ARG A 8 15.84 -15.30 2.33
CA ARG A 8 16.79 -14.80 1.30
C ARG A 8 17.02 -15.79 0.16
N ALA A 9 16.88 -17.09 0.44
CA ALA A 9 16.92 -18.14 -0.58
C ALA A 9 15.58 -18.29 -1.35
N GLY A 10 14.58 -17.42 -1.07
CA GLY A 10 13.29 -17.44 -1.76
C GLY A 10 12.27 -18.42 -1.19
N ASP A 11 12.47 -18.97 0.02
CA ASP A 11 11.53 -19.94 0.61
C ASP A 11 10.18 -19.30 0.91
N VAL A 12 9.21 -19.58 0.03
CA VAL A 12 7.83 -19.05 0.05
C VAL A 12 7.10 -19.39 1.36
N ARG A 13 7.30 -20.61 1.89
CA ARG A 13 6.59 -21.06 3.10
C ARG A 13 7.06 -20.30 4.34
N THR A 14 8.37 -20.09 4.45
CA THR A 14 8.96 -19.34 5.58
C THR A 14 8.58 -17.87 5.50
N ALA A 15 8.59 -17.25 4.32
CA ALA A 15 8.16 -15.89 4.10
C ALA A 15 6.67 -15.70 4.44
N SER A 16 5.79 -16.55 3.90
CA SER A 16 4.35 -16.53 4.18
C SER A 16 4.04 -16.69 5.67
N ARG A 17 4.78 -17.55 6.36
CA ARG A 17 4.65 -17.75 7.81
C ARG A 17 5.06 -16.49 8.58
N LEU A 18 6.20 -15.87 8.21
CA LEU A 18 6.64 -14.65 8.87
C LEU A 18 5.64 -13.51 8.67
N ILE A 19 5.12 -13.31 7.45
CA ILE A 19 4.10 -12.28 7.19
C ILE A 19 2.86 -12.53 8.04
N ARG A 20 2.36 -13.77 8.13
CA ARG A 20 1.24 -14.10 9.02
C ARG A 20 1.57 -13.82 10.49
N ASP A 21 2.76 -14.21 10.95
CA ASP A 21 3.17 -14.00 12.35
C ASP A 21 3.29 -12.49 12.68
N LEU A 22 3.65 -11.64 11.71
CA LEU A 22 3.64 -10.18 11.81
C LEU A 22 2.19 -9.63 11.85
N GLU A 23 1.32 -10.14 10.96
CA GLU A 23 -0.11 -9.80 10.92
C GLU A 23 -0.81 -10.16 12.24
N ASP A 24 -0.51 -11.33 12.80
CA ASP A 24 -1.07 -11.84 14.06
C ASP A 24 -0.32 -11.30 15.30
N ARG A 25 0.67 -10.41 15.12
CA ARG A 25 1.50 -9.81 16.20
C ARG A 25 2.15 -10.86 17.12
N ILE A 26 2.55 -12.00 16.57
CA ILE A 26 3.20 -13.08 17.31
C ILE A 26 4.52 -12.58 17.91
N PRO A 27 4.78 -12.81 19.22
CA PRO A 27 6.02 -12.43 19.87
C PRO A 27 7.25 -12.95 19.11
N GLY A 28 8.23 -12.09 18.88
CA GLY A 28 9.46 -12.42 18.16
C GLY A 28 9.40 -12.31 16.63
N ALA A 29 8.22 -12.13 16.01
CA ALA A 29 8.13 -11.93 14.57
C ALA A 29 8.87 -10.64 14.13
N ARG A 30 8.69 -9.53 14.85
CA ARG A 30 9.41 -8.27 14.59
C ARG A 30 10.92 -8.39 14.71
N ARG A 31 11.42 -9.26 15.62
CA ARG A 31 12.86 -9.50 15.74
C ARG A 31 13.41 -10.13 14.45
N LYS A 32 12.69 -11.11 13.89
CA LYS A 32 13.07 -11.73 12.61
C LYS A 32 13.04 -10.71 11.46
N LEU A 33 12.06 -9.79 11.45
CA LEU A 33 11.99 -8.72 10.46
C LEU A 33 13.18 -7.77 10.56
N LYS A 34 13.59 -7.38 11.77
CA LYS A 34 14.80 -6.56 11.97
C LYS A 34 16.04 -7.21 11.38
N ASP A 35 16.18 -8.54 11.53
CA ASP A 35 17.30 -9.30 10.95
C ASP A 35 17.26 -9.33 9.40
N LEU A 36 16.06 -9.15 8.81
CA LEU A 36 15.87 -9.08 7.35
C LEU A 36 16.10 -7.67 6.79
N PHE A 37 15.88 -6.63 7.57
CA PHE A 37 15.83 -5.25 7.11
C PHE A 37 17.09 -4.80 6.36
N VAL A 38 18.26 -5.28 6.76
CA VAL A 38 19.54 -4.98 6.07
C VAL A 38 19.64 -5.57 4.65
N HIS A 39 18.69 -6.42 4.27
CA HIS A 39 18.61 -7.05 2.95
C HIS A 39 17.50 -6.47 2.07
N THR A 40 16.84 -5.39 2.52
CA THR A 40 15.75 -4.69 1.79
C THR A 40 16.27 -3.49 0.99
N GLY A 41 15.37 -2.72 0.38
CA GLY A 41 15.69 -1.46 -0.31
C GLY A 41 16.18 -1.62 -1.75
N LYS A 42 15.97 -2.77 -2.40
CA LYS A 42 16.40 -3.03 -3.78
C LYS A 42 15.26 -3.21 -4.78
N SER A 43 14.05 -3.43 -4.29
CA SER A 43 12.89 -3.67 -5.14
C SER A 43 12.30 -2.37 -5.67
N PHE A 44 11.74 -2.42 -6.86
CA PHE A 44 10.86 -1.38 -7.36
C PHE A 44 9.44 -1.63 -6.86
N ILE A 45 8.89 -0.73 -6.06
CA ILE A 45 7.56 -0.86 -5.44
C ILE A 45 6.56 -0.01 -6.22
N ILE A 46 5.49 -0.65 -6.71
CA ILE A 46 4.41 -0.04 -7.49
C ILE A 46 3.12 -0.14 -6.67
N GLY A 47 2.49 0.99 -6.40
CA GLY A 47 1.16 1.06 -5.80
C GLY A 47 0.07 1.11 -6.88
N ILE A 48 -1.02 0.37 -6.70
CA ILE A 48 -2.20 0.43 -7.56
C ILE A 48 -3.39 0.76 -6.70
N THR A 49 -4.03 1.89 -6.99
CA THR A 49 -5.24 2.34 -6.31
C THR A 49 -6.30 2.78 -7.32
N GLY A 50 -7.52 2.97 -6.88
CA GLY A 50 -8.65 3.33 -7.73
C GLY A 50 -9.95 2.76 -7.18
N SER A 51 -11.10 3.20 -7.69
CA SER A 51 -12.42 2.83 -7.21
C SER A 51 -12.65 1.30 -7.21
N PRO A 52 -13.49 0.79 -6.30
CA PRO A 52 -13.91 -0.61 -6.35
C PRO A 52 -14.48 -0.98 -7.73
N GLY A 53 -14.08 -2.14 -8.26
CA GLY A 53 -14.52 -2.57 -9.60
C GLY A 53 -13.81 -1.90 -10.77
N ALA A 54 -12.85 -1.02 -10.55
CA ALA A 54 -12.05 -0.39 -11.61
C ALA A 54 -11.16 -1.37 -12.39
N GLY A 55 -10.97 -2.59 -11.88
CA GLY A 55 -10.17 -3.62 -12.54
C GLY A 55 -8.71 -3.64 -12.13
N LYS A 56 -8.40 -3.14 -10.94
CA LYS A 56 -7.05 -3.08 -10.36
C LYS A 56 -6.36 -4.45 -10.35
N SER A 57 -7.04 -5.49 -9.86
CA SER A 57 -6.49 -6.85 -9.81
C SER A 57 -6.19 -7.42 -11.19
N THR A 58 -7.02 -7.10 -12.19
CA THR A 58 -6.75 -7.47 -13.58
C THR A 58 -5.51 -6.75 -14.12
N LEU A 59 -5.36 -5.48 -13.76
CA LEU A 59 -4.20 -4.68 -14.13
C LEU A 59 -2.93 -5.16 -13.44
N ALA A 60 -3.03 -5.46 -12.13
CA ALA A 60 -1.92 -6.04 -11.37
C ALA A 60 -1.42 -7.33 -12.01
N ASP A 61 -2.34 -8.21 -12.37
CA ASP A 61 -2.04 -9.46 -13.05
C ASP A 61 -1.39 -9.27 -14.43
N ALA A 62 -1.85 -8.30 -15.24
CA ALA A 62 -1.22 -7.96 -16.51
C ALA A 62 0.20 -7.40 -16.32
N LEU A 63 0.43 -6.57 -15.28
CA LEU A 63 1.76 -6.07 -14.94
C LEU A 63 2.68 -7.18 -14.44
N VAL A 64 2.17 -8.15 -13.65
CA VAL A 64 2.94 -9.34 -13.27
C VAL A 64 3.44 -10.06 -14.51
N HIS A 65 2.53 -10.36 -15.46
CA HIS A 65 2.89 -11.02 -16.72
C HIS A 65 3.96 -10.23 -17.49
N GLU A 66 3.80 -8.91 -17.60
CA GLU A 66 4.75 -8.07 -18.34
C GLU A 66 6.12 -8.01 -17.66
N PHE A 67 6.20 -7.88 -16.33
CA PHE A 67 7.48 -7.91 -15.62
C PHE A 67 8.15 -9.30 -15.66
N ARG A 68 7.36 -10.38 -15.60
CA ARG A 68 7.87 -11.74 -15.80
C ARG A 68 8.43 -11.94 -17.20
N ARG A 69 7.78 -11.42 -18.23
CA ARG A 69 8.29 -11.41 -19.62
C ARG A 69 9.63 -10.69 -19.74
N ARG A 70 9.88 -9.67 -18.89
CA ARG A 70 11.17 -8.97 -18.76
C ARG A 70 12.14 -9.68 -17.82
N SER A 71 11.91 -10.95 -17.48
CA SER A 71 12.75 -11.76 -16.57
C SER A 71 12.88 -11.18 -15.14
N LYS A 72 11.91 -10.36 -14.69
CA LYS A 72 11.87 -9.83 -13.34
C LYS A 72 11.10 -10.76 -12.41
N THR A 73 11.58 -10.94 -11.19
CA THR A 73 10.82 -11.58 -10.12
C THR A 73 9.84 -10.59 -9.50
N VAL A 74 8.61 -11.06 -9.20
CA VAL A 74 7.51 -10.17 -8.79
C VAL A 74 6.89 -10.63 -7.47
N GLY A 75 6.76 -9.71 -6.53
CA GLY A 75 5.90 -9.83 -5.36
C GLY A 75 4.56 -9.13 -5.60
N VAL A 76 3.46 -9.72 -5.19
CA VAL A 76 2.14 -9.07 -5.21
C VAL A 76 1.56 -9.06 -3.81
N LEU A 77 1.26 -7.88 -3.31
CA LEU A 77 0.59 -7.66 -2.03
C LEU A 77 -0.81 -7.09 -2.30
N ALA A 78 -1.83 -7.93 -2.18
CA ALA A 78 -3.22 -7.51 -2.26
C ALA A 78 -3.73 -7.16 -0.85
N VAL A 79 -4.23 -5.94 -0.69
CA VAL A 79 -4.73 -5.45 0.60
C VAL A 79 -6.24 -5.31 0.50
N ASP A 80 -6.96 -6.24 1.15
CA ASP A 80 -8.41 -6.30 1.12
C ASP A 80 -9.05 -5.78 2.41
N PRO A 81 -10.17 -5.05 2.35
CA PRO A 81 -10.99 -4.84 3.53
C PRO A 81 -11.49 -6.19 4.04
N THR A 82 -11.46 -6.36 5.35
CA THR A 82 -11.94 -7.59 6.00
C THR A 82 -13.42 -7.81 5.68
N SER A 83 -13.78 -9.00 5.20
CA SER A 83 -15.18 -9.39 5.16
C SER A 83 -15.77 -9.35 6.56
N PRO A 84 -16.82 -8.56 6.82
CA PRO A 84 -17.45 -8.49 8.15
C PRO A 84 -18.04 -9.84 8.60
N PHE A 85 -18.20 -10.80 7.68
CA PHE A 85 -18.81 -12.10 7.95
C PHE A 85 -17.79 -13.23 8.15
N THR A 86 -16.62 -13.17 7.53
CA THR A 86 -15.65 -14.28 7.57
C THR A 86 -14.34 -13.93 8.28
N GLY A 87 -14.09 -12.65 8.57
CA GLY A 87 -12.84 -12.19 9.19
C GLY A 87 -11.58 -12.45 8.35
N GLY A 88 -11.74 -12.84 7.08
CA GLY A 88 -10.64 -13.12 6.16
C GLY A 88 -10.73 -12.32 4.86
N ALA A 89 -9.65 -12.24 4.10
CA ALA A 89 -9.62 -11.62 2.78
C ALA A 89 -10.65 -12.28 1.84
N ILE A 90 -11.32 -11.47 1.01
CA ILE A 90 -12.36 -11.97 0.09
C ILE A 90 -11.69 -12.92 -0.92
N LEU A 91 -12.25 -14.13 -1.06
CA LEU A 91 -11.70 -15.25 -1.84
C LEU A 91 -11.50 -14.93 -3.33
N GLY A 92 -12.18 -13.90 -3.86
CA GLY A 92 -12.22 -13.58 -5.29
C GLY A 92 -10.86 -13.17 -5.90
N ASP A 93 -10.01 -12.48 -5.14
CA ASP A 93 -8.71 -12.02 -5.66
C ASP A 93 -7.66 -13.12 -5.67
N ARG A 94 -7.75 -14.10 -4.78
CA ARG A 94 -6.89 -15.29 -4.83
C ARG A 94 -7.09 -16.11 -6.09
N ILE A 95 -8.33 -16.23 -6.58
CA ILE A 95 -8.66 -17.05 -7.76
C ILE A 95 -8.03 -16.46 -9.02
N ARG A 96 -7.99 -15.13 -9.14
CA ARG A 96 -7.40 -14.45 -10.32
C ARG A 96 -5.89 -14.61 -10.40
N MET A 97 -5.20 -14.68 -9.24
CA MET A 97 -3.75 -14.84 -9.15
C MET A 97 -3.30 -16.32 -9.16
N LEU A 98 -4.24 -17.30 -9.20
CA LEU A 98 -3.91 -18.73 -9.24
C LEU A 98 -3.09 -19.14 -10.46
N ARG A 99 -3.22 -18.42 -11.57
CA ARG A 99 -2.43 -18.70 -12.78
C ARG A 99 -0.93 -18.45 -12.62
N HIS A 100 -0.52 -17.69 -11.59
CA HIS A 100 0.88 -17.47 -11.24
C HIS A 100 1.37 -18.39 -10.12
N ALA A 101 0.52 -19.31 -9.62
CA ALA A 101 0.86 -20.16 -8.48
C ALA A 101 2.01 -21.15 -8.77
N GLU A 102 2.22 -21.49 -10.03
CA GLU A 102 3.30 -22.37 -10.50
C GLU A 102 4.56 -21.60 -10.93
N ASP A 103 4.52 -20.27 -11.02
CA ASP A 103 5.68 -19.45 -11.38
C ASP A 103 6.53 -19.14 -10.14
N GLU A 104 7.66 -19.80 -9.99
CA GLU A 104 8.60 -19.58 -8.87
C GLU A 104 9.12 -18.13 -8.78
N GLY A 105 9.08 -17.38 -9.88
CA GLY A 105 9.41 -15.97 -9.92
C GLY A 105 8.36 -15.05 -9.29
N VAL A 106 7.13 -15.58 -9.03
CA VAL A 106 6.02 -14.79 -8.48
C VAL A 106 5.71 -15.20 -7.05
N PHE A 107 5.52 -14.22 -6.17
CA PHE A 107 5.07 -14.43 -4.80
C PHE A 107 3.85 -13.56 -4.54
N VAL A 108 2.71 -14.18 -4.19
CA VAL A 108 1.45 -13.48 -3.94
C VAL A 108 1.04 -13.61 -2.48
N ARG A 109 0.68 -12.50 -1.87
CA ARG A 109 0.14 -12.45 -0.51
C ARG A 109 -1.03 -11.50 -0.44
N SER A 110 -2.13 -11.93 0.22
CA SER A 110 -3.24 -11.06 0.58
C SER A 110 -3.19 -10.75 2.08
N LEU A 111 -3.40 -9.50 2.44
CA LEU A 111 -3.59 -9.01 3.81
C LEU A 111 -5.05 -8.66 4.03
N ALA A 112 -5.57 -8.92 5.22
CA ALA A 112 -6.92 -8.56 5.62
C ALA A 112 -6.93 -7.47 6.70
N THR A 113 -7.83 -6.50 6.58
CA THR A 113 -8.00 -5.41 7.57
C THR A 113 -8.73 -5.92 8.81
N ARG A 114 -8.17 -6.72 9.67
CA ARG A 114 -8.85 -7.32 10.84
C ARG A 114 -9.31 -6.30 11.91
N GLY A 115 -9.81 -5.13 11.50
CA GLY A 115 -10.33 -4.10 12.42
C GLY A 115 -9.30 -3.42 13.30
N ALA A 116 -8.01 -3.58 13.01
CA ALA A 116 -6.94 -2.96 13.76
C ALA A 116 -6.86 -1.47 13.42
N LEU A 117 -7.23 -0.61 14.34
CA LEU A 117 -6.97 0.83 14.26
C LEU A 117 -5.47 1.07 14.00
N GLY A 118 -5.13 1.56 12.83
CA GLY A 118 -3.76 1.95 12.45
C GLY A 118 -2.80 0.83 12.01
N GLY A 119 -3.19 -0.45 12.09
CA GLY A 119 -2.25 -1.56 11.89
C GLY A 119 -2.01 -2.03 10.46
N LEU A 120 -2.87 -1.70 9.49
CA LEU A 120 -2.77 -2.26 8.13
C LEU A 120 -1.60 -1.70 7.35
N SER A 121 -1.36 -0.41 7.41
CA SER A 121 -0.21 0.24 6.76
C SER A 121 1.12 -0.32 7.28
N GLN A 122 1.25 -0.55 8.58
CA GLN A 122 2.43 -1.16 9.18
C GLN A 122 2.63 -2.60 8.68
N VAL A 123 1.57 -3.44 8.70
CA VAL A 123 1.68 -4.84 8.24
C VAL A 123 1.98 -4.91 6.75
N ALA A 124 1.45 -3.97 5.95
CA ALA A 124 1.78 -3.87 4.53
C ALA A 124 3.27 -3.52 4.33
N GLY A 125 3.81 -2.55 5.07
CA GLY A 125 5.24 -2.22 5.06
C GLY A 125 6.11 -3.41 5.48
N ASP A 126 5.74 -4.09 6.57
CA ASP A 126 6.43 -5.29 7.05
C ASP A 126 6.44 -6.42 5.98
N ALA A 127 5.31 -6.64 5.30
CA ALA A 127 5.20 -7.63 4.22
C ALA A 127 6.04 -7.25 3.00
N ILE A 128 6.08 -5.97 2.64
CA ILE A 128 6.96 -5.45 1.57
C ILE A 128 8.41 -5.75 1.92
N HIS A 129 8.87 -5.48 3.14
CA HIS A 129 10.24 -5.78 3.56
C HIS A 129 10.57 -7.28 3.48
N VAL A 130 9.63 -8.17 3.82
CA VAL A 130 9.82 -9.61 3.64
C VAL A 130 9.99 -9.96 2.16
N MET A 131 9.17 -9.38 1.27
CA MET A 131 9.26 -9.61 -0.18
C MET A 131 10.56 -9.07 -0.78
N GLU A 132 11.01 -7.90 -0.32
CA GLU A 132 12.32 -7.33 -0.69
C GLU A 132 13.46 -8.28 -0.29
N ALA A 133 13.44 -8.78 0.95
CA ALA A 133 14.44 -9.71 1.45
C ALA A 133 14.41 -11.08 0.75
N MET A 134 13.28 -11.49 0.15
CA MET A 134 13.16 -12.63 -0.76
C MET A 134 13.85 -12.38 -2.11
N GLY A 135 14.32 -11.15 -2.38
CA GLY A 135 14.96 -10.79 -3.65
C GLY A 135 13.97 -10.55 -4.79
N LYS A 136 12.74 -10.10 -4.50
CA LYS A 136 11.80 -9.72 -5.57
C LYS A 136 12.25 -8.40 -6.20
N ASP A 137 12.39 -8.39 -7.54
CA ASP A 137 12.80 -7.18 -8.28
C ASP A 137 11.72 -6.11 -8.27
N VAL A 138 10.45 -6.53 -8.41
CA VAL A 138 9.28 -5.66 -8.43
C VAL A 138 8.27 -6.12 -7.39
N ILE A 139 7.69 -5.18 -6.66
CA ILE A 139 6.60 -5.46 -5.72
C ILE A 139 5.40 -4.60 -6.12
N ILE A 140 4.28 -5.25 -6.40
CA ILE A 140 3.01 -4.60 -6.73
C ILE A 140 2.13 -4.63 -5.48
N VAL A 141 1.72 -3.46 -5.00
CA VAL A 141 0.81 -3.30 -3.86
C VAL A 141 -0.53 -2.84 -4.40
N GLU A 142 -1.53 -3.69 -4.32
CA GLU A 142 -2.89 -3.40 -4.75
C GLU A 142 -3.80 -3.13 -3.55
N THR A 143 -4.56 -2.03 -3.61
CA THR A 143 -5.59 -1.67 -2.61
C THR A 143 -6.99 -1.84 -3.18
N VAL A 144 -8.00 -2.07 -2.32
CA VAL A 144 -9.37 -2.36 -2.78
C VAL A 144 -10.22 -1.11 -3.01
N GLY A 145 -9.84 0.04 -2.48
CA GLY A 145 -10.61 1.30 -2.58
C GLY A 145 -9.74 2.54 -2.71
N ILE A 146 -10.37 3.70 -2.54
CA ILE A 146 -9.73 5.02 -2.44
C ILE A 146 -10.18 5.65 -1.11
N GLY A 147 -9.75 5.09 0.00
CA GLY A 147 -9.94 5.65 1.33
C GLY A 147 -8.61 6.12 1.94
N GLN A 148 -8.64 6.69 3.13
CA GLN A 148 -7.43 7.18 3.79
C GLN A 148 -6.43 6.05 4.05
N GLN A 149 -6.91 4.86 4.42
CA GLN A 149 -6.03 3.70 4.69
C GLN A 149 -5.36 3.19 3.41
N GLU A 150 -6.07 3.22 2.29
CA GLU A 150 -5.55 2.84 0.99
C GLU A 150 -4.48 3.84 0.51
N LEU A 151 -4.66 5.12 0.78
CA LEU A 151 -3.66 6.16 0.51
C LEU A 151 -2.39 5.93 1.35
N ASP A 152 -2.54 5.59 2.63
CA ASP A 152 -1.40 5.30 3.52
C ASP A 152 -0.58 4.09 3.02
N ILE A 153 -1.25 3.07 2.47
CA ILE A 153 -0.57 1.90 1.89
C ILE A 153 0.19 2.27 0.61
N VAL A 154 -0.40 3.11 -0.23
CA VAL A 154 0.24 3.55 -1.49
C VAL A 154 1.49 4.39 -1.22
N ASN A 155 1.57 5.05 -0.05
CA ASN A 155 2.74 5.82 0.36
C ASN A 155 4.00 4.96 0.58
N HIS A 156 3.88 3.64 0.65
CA HIS A 156 5.03 2.73 0.61
C HIS A 156 5.62 2.56 -0.79
N ALA A 157 4.91 3.02 -1.85
CA ALA A 157 5.30 2.82 -3.23
C ALA A 157 6.29 3.87 -3.75
N HIS A 158 7.14 3.46 -4.69
CA HIS A 158 8.00 4.37 -5.46
C HIS A 158 7.22 5.04 -6.60
N SER A 159 6.26 4.33 -7.18
CA SER A 159 5.38 4.85 -8.24
C SER A 159 3.95 4.39 -8.00
N VAL A 160 3.00 5.29 -8.19
CA VAL A 160 1.58 5.06 -7.96
C VAL A 160 0.79 5.12 -9.25
N ILE A 161 0.06 4.05 -9.54
CA ILE A 161 -0.91 3.98 -10.63
C ILE A 161 -2.30 4.23 -10.05
N VAL A 162 -2.97 5.26 -10.55
CA VAL A 162 -4.38 5.50 -10.24
C VAL A 162 -5.24 4.98 -11.39
N VAL A 163 -6.09 4.00 -11.09
CA VAL A 163 -6.96 3.34 -12.06
C VAL A 163 -8.34 3.99 -12.07
N LEU A 164 -8.73 4.49 -13.21
CA LEU A 164 -10.01 5.15 -13.46
C LEU A 164 -10.81 4.37 -14.52
N VAL A 165 -12.13 4.49 -14.49
CA VAL A 165 -13.03 3.85 -15.49
C VAL A 165 -14.09 4.83 -15.97
N PRO A 166 -14.49 4.76 -17.24
CA PRO A 166 -15.56 5.60 -17.76
C PRO A 166 -16.89 5.36 -17.06
N GLY A 167 -17.64 6.43 -16.82
CA GLY A 167 -19.03 6.36 -16.31
C GLY A 167 -19.19 6.28 -14.79
N MET A 168 -18.11 6.32 -14.02
CA MET A 168 -18.19 6.49 -12.57
C MET A 168 -18.08 7.99 -12.23
N GLY A 169 -19.21 8.68 -12.13
CA GLY A 169 -19.28 10.13 -11.83
C GLY A 169 -18.63 10.50 -10.50
N ASP A 170 -18.62 9.58 -9.54
CA ASP A 170 -17.94 9.74 -8.24
C ASP A 170 -16.41 9.70 -8.37
N ASP A 171 -15.84 9.10 -9.42
CA ASP A 171 -14.39 9.07 -9.66
C ASP A 171 -13.84 10.47 -9.94
N ILE A 172 -14.60 11.31 -10.67
CA ILE A 172 -14.22 12.72 -10.93
C ILE A 172 -14.26 13.54 -9.63
N GLN A 173 -15.18 13.23 -8.73
CA GLN A 173 -15.25 13.85 -7.41
C GLN A 173 -14.10 13.39 -6.50
N ALA A 174 -13.74 12.11 -6.56
CA ALA A 174 -12.58 11.56 -5.86
C ALA A 174 -11.25 12.12 -6.40
N MET A 175 -11.17 12.40 -7.71
CA MET A 175 -10.04 13.12 -8.32
C MET A 175 -9.82 14.50 -7.70
N LYS A 176 -10.91 15.24 -7.36
CA LYS A 176 -10.82 16.53 -6.68
C LYS A 176 -10.39 16.41 -5.21
N ALA A 177 -10.47 15.22 -4.62
CA ALA A 177 -10.24 14.94 -3.20
C ALA A 177 -8.82 14.42 -2.87
N GLY A 178 -7.78 14.82 -3.61
CA GLY A 178 -6.38 14.47 -3.29
C GLY A 178 -5.81 13.27 -4.05
N VAL A 179 -6.63 12.50 -4.79
CA VAL A 179 -6.15 11.37 -5.59
C VAL A 179 -5.23 11.81 -6.74
N MET A 180 -5.43 13.04 -7.25
CA MET A 180 -4.56 13.65 -8.25
C MET A 180 -3.13 13.88 -7.74
N GLU A 181 -2.98 14.16 -6.46
CA GLU A 181 -1.68 14.50 -5.86
C GLU A 181 -0.78 13.28 -5.66
N ILE A 182 -1.39 12.08 -5.59
CA ILE A 182 -0.63 10.83 -5.38
C ILE A 182 -0.32 10.10 -6.67
N ALA A 183 -0.98 10.44 -7.80
CA ALA A 183 -0.82 9.72 -9.07
C ALA A 183 0.51 10.06 -9.73
N ASP A 184 1.28 9.04 -10.03
CA ASP A 184 2.46 9.15 -10.89
C ASP A 184 2.15 8.71 -12.33
N VAL A 185 1.14 7.86 -12.50
CA VAL A 185 0.60 7.41 -13.79
C VAL A 185 -0.91 7.21 -13.65
N PHE A 186 -1.68 7.66 -14.62
CA PHE A 186 -3.11 7.35 -14.72
C PHE A 186 -3.34 6.20 -15.69
N ALA A 187 -4.17 5.24 -15.27
CA ALA A 187 -4.64 4.15 -16.11
C ALA A 187 -6.16 4.27 -16.32
N VAL A 188 -6.58 4.67 -17.50
CA VAL A 188 -8.00 4.64 -17.89
C VAL A 188 -8.33 3.23 -18.36
N ASN A 189 -8.87 2.41 -17.45
CA ASN A 189 -9.24 1.04 -17.72
C ASN A 189 -10.66 0.95 -18.30
N LYS A 190 -10.96 -0.15 -19.00
CA LYS A 190 -12.23 -0.34 -19.75
C LYS A 190 -12.48 0.79 -20.75
N ALA A 191 -11.42 1.23 -21.43
CA ALA A 191 -11.47 2.33 -22.39
C ALA A 191 -12.27 2.00 -23.67
N ASP A 192 -12.72 0.76 -23.80
CA ASP A 192 -13.71 0.31 -24.79
C ASP A 192 -15.15 0.77 -24.46
N ARG A 193 -15.40 1.27 -23.25
CA ARG A 193 -16.73 1.72 -22.84
C ARG A 193 -17.03 3.15 -23.27
N PRO A 194 -18.32 3.47 -23.47
CA PRO A 194 -18.74 4.87 -23.72
C PRO A 194 -18.25 5.80 -22.62
N GLY A 195 -17.83 7.01 -22.99
CA GLY A 195 -17.31 8.03 -22.05
C GLY A 195 -15.81 7.98 -21.81
N ALA A 196 -15.08 7.00 -22.35
CA ALA A 196 -13.63 6.92 -22.21
C ALA A 196 -12.90 8.15 -22.77
N GLY A 197 -13.26 8.59 -23.96
CA GLY A 197 -12.69 9.80 -24.59
C GLY A 197 -12.98 11.08 -23.79
N GLN A 198 -14.17 11.18 -23.18
CA GLN A 198 -14.50 12.29 -22.30
C GLN A 198 -13.61 12.31 -21.06
N LEU A 199 -13.48 11.16 -20.37
CA LEU A 199 -12.60 11.01 -19.19
C LEU A 199 -11.15 11.37 -19.50
N GLN A 200 -10.62 10.94 -20.64
CA GLN A 200 -9.27 11.29 -21.09
C GLN A 200 -9.12 12.80 -21.32
N THR A 201 -10.10 13.44 -21.95
CA THR A 201 -10.10 14.89 -22.19
C THR A 201 -10.15 15.67 -20.88
N GLU A 202 -10.97 15.24 -19.93
CA GLU A 202 -11.06 15.82 -18.60
C GLU A 202 -9.75 15.70 -17.82
N LEU A 203 -9.11 14.51 -17.85
CA LEU A 203 -7.78 14.30 -17.26
C LEU A 203 -6.72 15.19 -17.92
N ALA A 204 -6.67 15.23 -19.23
CA ALA A 204 -5.71 16.06 -19.96
C ALA A 204 -5.89 17.55 -19.62
N THR A 205 -7.14 18.01 -19.50
CA THR A 205 -7.46 19.39 -19.13
C THR A 205 -6.99 19.69 -17.69
N LEU A 206 -7.28 18.79 -16.74
CA LEU A 206 -6.86 18.94 -15.35
C LEU A 206 -5.34 18.97 -15.24
N LEU A 207 -4.64 18.04 -15.89
CA LEU A 207 -3.18 17.98 -15.87
C LEU A 207 -2.55 19.18 -16.56
N GLY A 208 -3.19 19.71 -17.62
CA GLY A 208 -2.72 20.92 -18.32
C GLY A 208 -2.92 22.21 -17.54
N THR A 209 -3.88 22.25 -16.59
CA THR A 209 -4.15 23.42 -15.72
C THR A 209 -3.44 23.35 -14.39
N THR A 210 -2.97 22.17 -14.00
CA THR A 210 -2.21 21.98 -12.75
C THR A 210 -0.79 22.52 -12.97
N ALA A 211 -0.29 23.30 -12.00
CA ALA A 211 1.11 23.73 -12.03
C ALA A 211 2.01 22.50 -12.15
N ILE A 212 3.01 22.57 -13.05
CA ILE A 212 3.98 21.48 -13.20
C ILE A 212 4.57 21.20 -11.82
N PRO A 213 4.43 19.96 -11.31
CA PRO A 213 4.93 19.64 -9.98
C PRO A 213 6.42 19.98 -9.89
N GLU A 214 6.85 20.42 -8.73
CA GLU A 214 8.28 20.54 -8.47
C GLU A 214 9.00 19.28 -8.96
N GLY A 215 9.84 19.37 -10.01
CA GLY A 215 10.55 18.24 -10.61
C GLY A 215 10.15 17.84 -12.01
N GLY A 216 9.15 18.50 -12.59
CA GLY A 216 8.88 18.37 -14.01
C GLY A 216 8.22 17.06 -14.46
N TRP A 217 7.78 16.18 -13.55
CA TRP A 217 7.02 14.98 -13.94
C TRP A 217 5.54 15.32 -14.08
N ILE A 218 5.02 15.14 -15.27
CA ILE A 218 3.59 15.21 -15.54
C ILE A 218 3.09 13.76 -15.68
N PRO A 219 2.13 13.33 -14.84
CA PRO A 219 1.62 11.96 -14.88
C PRO A 219 1.04 11.63 -16.28
N PRO A 220 1.57 10.63 -16.99
CA PRO A 220 0.98 10.19 -18.26
C PRO A 220 -0.35 9.48 -18.01
N VAL A 221 -1.21 9.51 -19.04
CA VAL A 221 -2.49 8.79 -19.07
C VAL A 221 -2.37 7.64 -20.06
N VAL A 222 -2.52 6.41 -19.59
CA VAL A 222 -2.49 5.20 -20.40
C VAL A 222 -3.90 4.60 -20.45
N SER A 223 -4.39 4.32 -21.65
CA SER A 223 -5.71 3.72 -21.84
C SER A 223 -5.60 2.22 -22.03
N LEU A 224 -6.41 1.46 -21.28
CA LEU A 224 -6.50 0.02 -21.38
C LEU A 224 -7.91 -0.36 -21.82
N GLY A 225 -7.98 -1.02 -22.96
CA GLY A 225 -9.25 -1.39 -23.60
C GLY A 225 -9.75 -2.76 -23.21
N ASN A 226 -10.33 -3.41 -24.19
CA ASN A 226 -11.09 -4.63 -24.06
C ASN A 226 -10.22 -5.86 -23.70
N LEU A 227 -10.53 -6.52 -22.59
CA LEU A 227 -9.93 -7.80 -22.19
C LEU A 227 -10.23 -8.94 -23.18
N TYR A 228 -11.27 -8.80 -24.01
CA TYR A 228 -11.62 -9.76 -25.06
C TYR A 228 -10.73 -9.64 -26.31
N GLU A 229 -9.83 -8.64 -26.34
CA GLU A 229 -8.77 -8.47 -27.34
C GLU A 229 -7.39 -8.63 -26.66
N PRO A 230 -6.97 -9.86 -26.36
CA PRO A 230 -5.82 -10.09 -25.47
C PRO A 230 -4.52 -9.45 -25.98
N ALA A 231 -4.29 -9.45 -27.30
CA ALA A 231 -3.08 -8.86 -27.87
C ALA A 231 -3.02 -7.33 -27.70
N GLY A 232 -4.15 -6.64 -27.91
CA GLY A 232 -4.26 -5.20 -27.71
C GLY A 232 -4.09 -4.83 -26.22
N PHE A 233 -4.74 -5.56 -25.33
CA PHE A 233 -4.61 -5.35 -23.89
C PHE A 233 -3.18 -5.59 -23.38
N ALA A 234 -2.51 -6.64 -23.88
CA ALA A 234 -1.12 -6.92 -23.51
C ALA A 234 -0.16 -5.81 -23.95
N GLN A 235 -0.37 -5.23 -25.14
CA GLN A 235 0.41 -4.09 -25.61
C GLN A 235 0.20 -2.86 -24.72
N GLN A 236 -1.03 -2.55 -24.34
CA GLN A 236 -1.36 -1.44 -23.43
C GLN A 236 -0.81 -1.65 -22.03
N ALA A 237 -0.83 -2.88 -21.51
CA ALA A 237 -0.20 -3.22 -20.23
C ALA A 237 1.33 -3.06 -20.29
N SER A 238 1.96 -3.40 -21.43
CA SER A 238 3.38 -3.17 -21.66
C SER A 238 3.72 -1.66 -21.70
N GLU A 239 2.87 -0.84 -22.32
CA GLU A 239 2.99 0.62 -22.31
C GLU A 239 2.88 1.16 -20.87
N LEU A 240 1.88 0.71 -20.11
CA LEU A 240 1.73 1.11 -18.71
C LEU A 240 2.96 0.75 -17.88
N ALA A 241 3.47 -0.48 -17.99
CA ALA A 241 4.70 -0.90 -17.32
C ALA A 241 5.89 -0.01 -17.70
N GLN A 242 5.98 0.38 -18.97
CA GLN A 242 7.02 1.27 -19.46
C GLN A 242 6.90 2.66 -18.81
N LYS A 243 5.69 3.25 -18.75
CA LYS A 243 5.46 4.57 -18.13
C LYS A 243 5.80 4.59 -16.66
N VAL A 244 5.48 3.52 -15.94
CA VAL A 244 5.81 3.37 -14.52
C VAL A 244 7.34 3.28 -14.31
N MET A 245 8.03 2.55 -15.18
CA MET A 245 9.50 2.48 -15.16
C MET A 245 10.16 3.82 -15.53
N GLU A 246 9.60 4.55 -16.48
CA GLU A 246 10.05 5.90 -16.85
C GLU A 246 9.95 6.85 -15.64
N HIS A 247 8.84 6.80 -14.91
CA HIS A 247 8.69 7.56 -13.67
C HIS A 247 9.74 7.18 -12.64
N TYR A 248 9.94 5.89 -12.38
CA TYR A 248 10.97 5.44 -11.42
C TYR A 248 12.37 5.90 -11.82
N ASN A 249 12.71 5.80 -13.11
CA ASN A 249 13.99 6.31 -13.61
C ASN A 249 14.08 7.84 -13.46
N HIS A 250 12.99 8.58 -13.68
CA HIS A 250 12.93 10.01 -13.44
C HIS A 250 13.23 10.34 -11.96
N LEU A 251 12.67 9.59 -11.00
CA LEU A 251 12.97 9.78 -9.58
C LEU A 251 14.47 9.58 -9.27
N ILE A 252 15.10 8.60 -9.90
CA ILE A 252 16.54 8.31 -9.72
C ILE A 252 17.37 9.46 -10.29
N VAL A 253 17.14 9.81 -11.55
CA VAL A 253 17.94 10.81 -12.28
C VAL A 253 17.77 12.22 -11.69
N SER A 254 16.57 12.56 -11.24
CA SER A 254 16.30 13.86 -10.59
C SER A 254 16.71 13.94 -9.11
N GLY A 255 17.19 12.83 -8.52
CA GLY A 255 17.54 12.76 -7.09
C GLY A 255 16.34 12.75 -6.13
N ARG A 256 15.10 12.64 -6.65
CA ARG A 256 13.87 12.69 -5.84
C ARG A 256 13.52 11.39 -5.15
N LEU A 257 14.16 10.31 -5.55
CA LEU A 257 13.97 9.02 -4.89
C LEU A 257 14.32 9.08 -3.40
N SER A 258 15.39 9.81 -3.02
CA SER A 258 15.77 9.99 -1.61
C SER A 258 14.63 10.61 -0.78
N GLY A 259 14.01 11.68 -1.28
CA GLY A 259 12.90 12.32 -0.58
C GLY A 259 11.67 11.42 -0.43
N ARG A 260 11.38 10.50 -1.39
CA ARG A 260 10.34 9.48 -1.23
C ARG A 260 10.72 8.44 -0.17
N LEU A 261 11.96 7.97 -0.17
CA LEU A 261 12.46 7.03 0.82
C LEU A 261 12.46 7.62 2.24
N GLU A 262 12.82 8.91 2.38
CA GLU A 262 12.75 9.61 3.66
C GLU A 262 11.32 9.74 4.18
N ARG A 263 10.35 10.09 3.32
CA ARG A 263 8.92 10.13 3.71
C ARG A 263 8.41 8.75 4.12
N LYS A 264 8.76 7.71 3.36
CA LYS A 264 8.44 6.31 3.71
C LYS A 264 9.01 5.96 5.08
N ALA A 265 10.30 6.24 5.31
CA ALA A 265 10.96 5.95 6.58
C ALA A 265 10.33 6.72 7.75
N MET A 266 9.96 7.98 7.56
CA MET A 266 9.26 8.77 8.58
C MET A 266 7.90 8.15 8.94
N MET A 267 7.13 7.73 7.94
CA MET A 267 5.85 7.04 8.16
C MET A 267 6.05 5.72 8.92
N GLU A 268 7.01 4.90 8.51
CA GLU A 268 7.32 3.61 9.16
C GLU A 268 7.78 3.80 10.62
N ILE A 269 8.59 4.81 10.89
CA ILE A 269 9.02 5.18 12.26
C ILE A 269 7.81 5.63 13.08
N THR A 270 6.94 6.47 12.52
CA THR A 270 5.74 6.97 13.20
C THR A 270 4.80 5.82 13.57
N GLU A 271 4.55 4.88 12.65
CA GLU A 271 3.76 3.68 12.93
C GLU A 271 4.43 2.74 13.94
N ALA A 272 5.75 2.59 13.88
CA ALA A 272 6.51 1.83 14.87
C ALA A 272 6.42 2.44 16.27
N LEU A 273 6.48 3.78 16.39
CA LEU A 273 6.27 4.50 17.66
C LEU A 273 4.84 4.31 18.17
N ARG A 274 3.85 4.48 17.31
CA ARG A 274 2.44 4.25 17.64
C ARG A 274 2.23 2.85 18.22
N SER A 275 2.71 1.82 17.53
CA SER A 275 2.53 0.43 17.94
C SER A 275 3.39 0.02 19.15
N SER A 276 4.51 0.70 19.40
CA SER A 276 5.40 0.37 20.51
C SER A 276 5.12 1.17 21.78
N ILE A 277 4.48 2.33 21.66
CA ILE A 277 4.22 3.24 22.79
C ILE A 277 2.72 3.41 23.02
N LEU A 278 1.98 3.90 22.02
CA LEU A 278 0.57 4.27 22.20
C LEU A 278 -0.34 3.05 22.39
N GLU A 279 -0.24 2.04 21.53
CA GLU A 279 -1.11 0.85 21.61
C GLU A 279 -0.98 0.07 22.92
N PRO A 280 0.22 -0.20 23.48
CA PRO A 280 0.36 -0.84 24.78
C PRO A 280 -0.25 -0.02 25.92
N VAL A 281 -0.12 1.32 25.89
CA VAL A 281 -0.75 2.20 26.87
C VAL A 281 -2.26 2.10 26.80
N LEU A 282 -2.85 2.24 25.61
CA LEU A 282 -4.30 2.13 25.40
C LEU A 282 -4.82 0.75 25.80
N SER A 283 -4.13 -0.33 25.42
CA SER A 283 -4.51 -1.69 25.79
C SER A 283 -4.53 -1.88 27.30
N ARG A 284 -3.56 -1.32 28.02
CA ARG A 284 -3.53 -1.37 29.47
C ARG A 284 -4.69 -0.59 30.08
N LEU A 285 -4.94 0.65 29.62
CA LEU A 285 -6.06 1.47 30.10
C LEU A 285 -7.42 0.80 29.86
N MET A 286 -7.58 0.12 28.71
CA MET A 286 -8.78 -0.68 28.41
C MET A 286 -8.92 -1.89 29.33
N SER A 287 -7.86 -2.67 29.50
CA SER A 287 -7.89 -3.91 30.30
C SER A 287 -8.10 -3.66 31.80
N THR A 288 -7.63 -2.53 32.31
CA THR A 288 -7.85 -2.11 33.71
C THR A 288 -9.20 -1.41 33.90
N GLY A 289 -9.91 -1.06 32.86
CA GLY A 289 -11.15 -0.26 32.92
C GLY A 289 -10.91 1.24 33.14
N GLU A 290 -9.65 1.67 33.28
CA GLU A 290 -9.30 3.08 33.51
C GLU A 290 -9.82 3.98 32.38
N LEU A 291 -9.69 3.55 31.10
CA LEU A 291 -10.17 4.33 29.98
C LEU A 291 -11.67 4.63 30.08
N LYS A 292 -12.47 3.67 30.56
CA LYS A 292 -13.92 3.86 30.78
C LYS A 292 -14.20 4.90 31.88
N VAL A 293 -13.42 4.90 32.95
CA VAL A 293 -13.55 5.88 34.05
C VAL A 293 -13.18 7.27 33.54
N MET A 294 -12.06 7.41 32.83
CA MET A 294 -11.63 8.69 32.23
C MET A 294 -12.69 9.23 31.26
N THR A 295 -13.22 8.35 30.40
CA THR A 295 -14.30 8.73 29.47
C THR A 295 -15.55 9.24 30.21
N GLY A 296 -15.93 8.60 31.31
CA GLY A 296 -17.05 9.03 32.16
C GLY A 296 -16.83 10.42 32.74
N ARG A 297 -15.67 10.70 33.31
CA ARG A 297 -15.30 12.00 33.89
C ARG A 297 -15.36 13.12 32.84
N VAL A 298 -14.80 12.86 31.64
CA VAL A 298 -14.85 13.82 30.52
C VAL A 298 -16.29 14.05 30.04
N ALA A 299 -17.08 12.99 29.89
CA ALA A 299 -18.48 13.10 29.47
C ALA A 299 -19.32 13.90 30.47
N ASN A 300 -19.06 13.74 31.78
CA ASN A 300 -19.72 14.47 32.87
C ASN A 300 -19.14 15.89 33.10
N ARG A 301 -18.15 16.31 32.29
CA ARG A 301 -17.47 17.61 32.46
C ARG A 301 -16.74 17.80 33.79
N GLU A 302 -16.35 16.71 34.44
CA GLU A 302 -15.54 16.72 35.67
C GLU A 302 -14.06 17.01 35.37
N THR A 303 -13.62 16.74 34.15
CA THR A 303 -12.28 17.00 33.62
C THR A 303 -12.36 17.20 32.12
N ASP A 304 -11.24 17.55 31.50
CA ASP A 304 -11.10 17.69 30.04
C ASP A 304 -10.18 16.59 29.45
N PRO A 305 -10.27 16.33 28.14
CA PRO A 305 -9.47 15.28 27.49
C PRO A 305 -7.96 15.49 27.59
N TYR A 306 -7.50 16.73 27.61
CA TYR A 306 -6.07 17.06 27.63
C TYR A 306 -5.46 16.75 29.00
N SER A 307 -6.14 17.15 30.10
CA SER A 307 -5.73 16.84 31.47
C SER A 307 -5.66 15.35 31.73
N GLU A 308 -6.61 14.56 31.22
CA GLU A 308 -6.56 13.10 31.30
C GLU A 308 -5.37 12.52 30.51
N ALA A 309 -5.11 13.04 29.32
CA ALA A 309 -3.98 12.60 28.49
C ALA A 309 -2.63 12.95 29.14
N GLU A 310 -2.48 14.13 29.74
CA GLU A 310 -1.28 14.57 30.46
C GLU A 310 -1.02 13.67 31.68
N ALA A 311 -2.05 13.31 32.44
CA ALA A 311 -1.94 12.39 33.56
C ALA A 311 -1.46 11.00 33.13
N VAL A 312 -1.94 10.49 31.98
CA VAL A 312 -1.47 9.24 31.39
C VAL A 312 -0.01 9.39 30.94
N ALA A 313 0.30 10.46 30.20
CA ALA A 313 1.66 10.70 29.69
C ALA A 313 2.69 10.77 30.84
N SER A 314 2.39 11.50 31.90
CA SER A 314 3.25 11.63 33.09
C SER A 314 3.53 10.29 33.78
N ARG A 315 2.58 9.35 33.71
CA ARG A 315 2.67 8.05 34.36
C ARG A 315 3.42 7.01 33.53
N PHE A 316 3.27 7.05 32.20
CA PHE A 316 3.82 6.03 31.31
C PHE A 316 5.06 6.48 30.53
N LEU A 317 5.20 7.76 30.29
CA LEU A 317 6.36 8.35 29.66
C LEU A 317 7.17 9.06 30.75
N LYS A 318 8.33 8.55 31.12
CA LYS A 318 9.30 9.33 31.89
C LYS A 318 9.79 10.42 30.94
N VAL A 319 9.11 11.56 30.93
CA VAL A 319 9.56 12.75 30.20
C VAL A 319 10.76 13.28 30.98
N GLU A 320 11.97 12.97 30.53
CA GLU A 320 13.17 13.64 31.00
C GLU A 320 13.07 15.09 30.52
N GLY A 321 12.85 16.01 31.47
CA GLY A 321 13.15 17.43 31.34
C GLY A 321 12.24 18.25 30.43
N ALA A 322 10.98 18.46 30.81
CA ALA A 322 10.30 19.70 30.48
C ALA A 322 10.56 20.70 31.62
N THR A 323 11.65 21.44 31.50
CA THR A 323 11.87 22.73 32.20
C THR A 323 11.86 23.83 31.18
#